data_b06c92dc6129b35b28c22b84bf977d1b
#
_entry.id   b06c92dc6129b35b28c22b84bf977d1b
#
_cell.length_a   1.000
_cell.length_b   1.000
_cell.length_c   1.000
_cell.angle_alpha   90.00
_cell.angle_beta   90.00
_cell.angle_gamma   90.00
#
_symmetry.space_group_name_H-M   'P 1'
#
loop_
_entity.id
_entity.type
_entity.pdbx_description
1 polymer ?
#
loop_
_entity_poly.entity_id
_entity_poly.type
_entity_poly.pdbx_seq_one_letter_code
_entity_poly.pdbx_strand_id
1 'polypeptide(L)'
;MRAALREKNISPKHSREVALAIKGSSIEKAREFLENVIAKRLAVPYRRYNNEVAHRSNIRDGFFAGRFPQKAAKEFLKLLDNLESNAEYKGMDLDRLRIVSAVVHRGTKLERFTPRAMGRASPKIGELVHIELVAKEGLA
;
A
#
# COMPACT_ATOMS: atom_id res chain seq x y z
N MET A 1 9.03 -11.85 10.82
CA MET A 1 9.01 -12.31 9.41
C MET A 1 9.07 -11.13 8.46
N ARG A 2 9.63 -11.31 7.23
CA ARG A 2 9.75 -10.24 6.23
C ARG A 2 9.34 -10.75 4.84
N ALA A 3 8.63 -9.92 4.09
CA ALA A 3 8.34 -10.12 2.67
C ALA A 3 8.54 -8.82 1.90
N ALA A 4 8.93 -8.90 0.64
CA ALA A 4 9.18 -7.74 -0.21
C ALA A 4 8.70 -7.98 -1.65
N LEU A 5 8.08 -6.96 -2.23
CA LEU A 5 7.80 -6.86 -3.67
C LEU A 5 8.65 -5.75 -4.28
N ARG A 6 9.26 -6.04 -5.42
CA ARG A 6 10.13 -5.08 -6.09
C ARG A 6 9.59 -4.70 -7.46
N GLU A 7 9.96 -3.50 -7.93
CA GLU A 7 9.69 -2.97 -9.28
C GLU A 7 8.20 -3.03 -9.69
N LYS A 8 7.29 -2.66 -8.78
CA LYS A 8 5.85 -2.62 -9.08
C LYS A 8 5.42 -1.29 -9.67
N ASN A 9 4.69 -1.34 -10.77
CA ASN A 9 4.16 -0.14 -11.43
C ASN A 9 2.88 0.35 -10.73
N ILE A 10 3.07 0.93 -9.55
CA ILE A 10 2.02 1.52 -8.73
C ILE A 10 2.47 2.90 -8.23
N SER A 11 1.53 3.74 -7.82
CA SER A 11 1.87 5.07 -7.31
C SER A 11 2.55 5.01 -5.94
N PRO A 12 3.74 5.60 -5.74
CA PRO A 12 4.40 5.64 -4.45
C PRO A 12 3.58 6.40 -3.39
N LYS A 13 2.85 7.44 -3.77
CA LYS A 13 1.98 8.21 -2.87
C LYS A 13 0.84 7.33 -2.34
N HIS A 14 0.13 6.65 -3.24
CA HIS A 14 -0.96 5.74 -2.87
C HIS A 14 -0.46 4.56 -2.02
N SER A 15 0.66 3.97 -2.39
CA SER A 15 1.25 2.83 -1.67
C SER A 15 1.65 3.21 -0.25
N ARG A 16 2.20 4.43 -0.05
CA ARG A 16 2.56 4.91 1.27
C ARG A 16 1.34 5.07 2.19
N GLU A 17 0.24 5.59 1.69
CA GLU A 17 -0.99 5.74 2.49
C GLU A 17 -1.59 4.38 2.85
N VAL A 18 -1.57 3.41 1.92
CA VAL A 18 -1.98 2.02 2.20
C VAL A 18 -1.08 1.40 3.26
N ALA A 19 0.24 1.52 3.13
CA ALA A 19 1.20 0.99 4.09
C ALA A 19 0.97 1.56 5.51
N LEU A 20 0.68 2.87 5.60
CA LEU A 20 0.39 3.52 6.87
C LEU A 20 -0.91 3.01 7.50
N ALA A 21 -1.93 2.72 6.67
CA ALA A 21 -3.22 2.25 7.14
C ALA A 21 -3.20 0.81 7.67
N ILE A 22 -2.33 -0.05 7.14
CA ILE A 22 -2.21 -1.46 7.60
C ILE A 22 -1.17 -1.68 8.69
N LYS A 23 -0.29 -0.71 8.92
CA LYS A 23 0.74 -0.80 9.96
C LYS A 23 0.09 -0.95 11.35
N GLY A 24 0.57 -1.92 12.13
CA GLY A 24 0.09 -2.21 13.48
C GLY A 24 -1.11 -3.17 13.54
N SER A 25 -1.73 -3.51 12.41
CA SER A 25 -2.84 -4.47 12.37
C SER A 25 -2.36 -5.92 12.31
N SER A 26 -3.24 -6.88 12.69
CA SER A 26 -3.03 -8.29 12.38
C SER A 26 -3.15 -8.54 10.87
N ILE A 27 -2.62 -9.65 10.40
CA ILE A 27 -2.64 -10.00 8.97
C ILE A 27 -4.07 -10.12 8.47
N GLU A 28 -4.95 -10.80 9.20
CA GLU A 28 -6.36 -10.94 8.85
C GLU A 28 -7.09 -9.59 8.69
N LYS A 29 -6.93 -8.70 9.69
CA LYS A 29 -7.54 -7.34 9.63
C LYS A 29 -6.98 -6.50 8.49
N ALA A 30 -5.70 -6.67 8.17
CA ALA A 30 -5.10 -6.00 7.02
C ALA A 30 -5.68 -6.54 5.70
N ARG A 31 -5.88 -7.85 5.57
CA ARG A 31 -6.50 -8.50 4.42
C ARG A 31 -7.94 -8.00 4.23
N GLU A 32 -8.76 -8.11 5.26
CA GLU A 32 -10.15 -7.63 5.23
C GLU A 32 -10.24 -6.15 4.82
N PHE A 33 -9.40 -5.30 5.39
CA PHE A 33 -9.32 -3.89 5.05
C PHE A 33 -9.01 -3.68 3.57
N LEU A 34 -7.99 -4.36 3.03
CA LEU A 34 -7.57 -4.23 1.64
C LEU A 34 -8.64 -4.73 0.65
N GLU A 35 -9.35 -5.80 0.98
CA GLU A 35 -10.48 -6.32 0.20
C GLU A 35 -11.63 -5.30 0.16
N ASN A 36 -11.96 -4.71 1.31
CA ASN A 36 -12.96 -3.65 1.39
C ASN A 36 -12.55 -2.39 0.60
N VAL A 37 -11.26 -2.06 0.54
CA VAL A 37 -10.74 -0.98 -0.31
C VAL A 37 -10.91 -1.32 -1.80
N ILE A 38 -10.63 -2.55 -2.21
CA ILE A 38 -10.82 -3.01 -3.59
C ILE A 38 -12.29 -2.98 -3.98
N ALA A 39 -13.18 -3.41 -3.08
CA ALA A 39 -14.62 -3.35 -3.26
C ALA A 39 -15.22 -1.94 -3.13
N LYS A 40 -14.39 -0.92 -2.85
CA LYS A 40 -14.79 0.47 -2.59
C LYS A 40 -15.75 0.68 -1.42
N ARG A 41 -15.78 -0.26 -0.47
CA ARG A 41 -16.59 -0.15 0.75
C ARG A 41 -15.93 0.72 1.81
N LEU A 42 -14.60 0.63 1.95
CA LEU A 42 -13.80 1.44 2.86
C LEU A 42 -12.76 2.23 2.08
N ALA A 43 -12.60 3.51 2.40
CA ALA A 43 -11.58 4.37 1.82
C ALA A 43 -10.31 4.36 2.67
N VAL A 44 -9.16 4.42 2.02
CA VAL A 44 -7.87 4.60 2.69
C VAL A 44 -7.73 6.07 3.09
N PRO A 45 -7.43 6.39 4.36
CA PRO A 45 -7.16 7.76 4.80
C PRO A 45 -5.86 8.28 4.18
N TYR A 46 -5.93 9.43 3.52
CA TYR A 46 -4.76 10.10 2.93
C TYR A 46 -4.28 11.19 3.88
N ARG A 47 -3.32 10.86 4.72
CA ARG A 47 -2.83 11.76 5.78
C ARG A 47 -1.76 12.72 5.29
N ARG A 48 -0.85 12.25 4.43
CA ARG A 48 0.27 13.05 3.92
C ARG A 48 -0.02 13.66 2.55
N TYR A 49 -0.61 12.88 1.64
CA TYR A 49 -0.87 13.29 0.26
C TYR A 49 -2.35 13.61 0.06
N ASN A 50 -2.85 14.57 0.83
CA ASN A 50 -4.27 14.89 0.93
C ASN A 50 -4.70 16.15 0.13
N ASN A 51 -3.78 16.85 -0.54
CA ASN A 51 -4.14 18.00 -1.37
C ASN A 51 -5.11 17.58 -2.48
N GLU A 52 -6.24 18.30 -2.59
CA GLU A 52 -7.31 18.05 -3.57
C GLU A 52 -7.90 16.62 -3.48
N VAL A 53 -7.87 16.02 -2.31
CA VAL A 53 -8.51 14.72 -2.06
C VAL A 53 -9.88 14.94 -1.47
N ALA A 54 -10.89 14.32 -2.10
CA ALA A 54 -12.28 14.43 -1.66
C ALA A 54 -12.49 13.86 -0.26
N HIS A 55 -13.42 14.48 0.49
CA HIS A 55 -13.87 13.95 1.77
C HIS A 55 -14.70 12.68 1.56
N ARG A 56 -14.58 11.73 2.47
CA ARG A 56 -15.30 10.46 2.44
C ARG A 56 -15.84 10.13 3.82
N SER A 57 -17.10 9.70 3.87
CA SER A 57 -17.76 9.25 5.12
C SER A 57 -17.31 7.83 5.53
N ASN A 58 -16.90 7.01 4.57
CA ASN A 58 -16.52 5.61 4.78
C ASN A 58 -15.02 5.43 5.01
N ILE A 59 -14.40 6.33 5.76
CA ILE A 59 -13.01 6.23 6.17
C ILE A 59 -12.94 5.65 7.59
N ARG A 60 -12.07 4.66 7.78
CA ARG A 60 -11.70 4.19 9.10
C ARG A 60 -10.96 5.31 9.85
N ASP A 61 -11.14 5.40 11.16
CA ASP A 61 -10.48 6.34 12.07
C ASP A 61 -10.92 7.82 12.00
N GLY A 62 -12.08 8.10 11.38
CA GLY A 62 -12.66 9.45 11.41
C GLY A 62 -11.89 10.53 10.67
N PHE A 63 -10.94 10.15 9.80
CA PHE A 63 -10.24 11.10 8.95
C PHE A 63 -11.13 11.56 7.80
N PHE A 64 -10.87 12.74 7.23
CA PHE A 64 -11.78 13.36 6.25
C PHE A 64 -11.42 13.02 4.79
N ALA A 65 -10.14 13.03 4.41
CA ALA A 65 -9.69 12.84 3.04
C ALA A 65 -9.36 11.37 2.74
N GLY A 66 -9.94 10.79 1.70
CA GLY A 66 -9.70 9.40 1.35
C GLY A 66 -9.93 9.06 -0.11
N ARG A 67 -9.24 8.00 -0.56
CA ARG A 67 -9.37 7.42 -1.90
C ARG A 67 -9.41 5.90 -1.82
N PHE A 68 -9.67 5.28 -2.98
CA PHE A 68 -9.70 3.81 -3.14
C PHE A 68 -8.55 3.38 -4.07
N PRO A 69 -7.32 3.22 -3.56
CA PRO A 69 -6.16 2.84 -4.37
C PRO A 69 -6.16 1.34 -4.68
N GLN A 70 -7.13 0.87 -5.48
CA GLN A 70 -7.35 -0.55 -5.77
C GLN A 70 -6.10 -1.26 -6.32
N LYS A 71 -5.35 -0.59 -7.23
CA LYS A 71 -4.15 -1.17 -7.83
C LYS A 71 -3.07 -1.43 -6.77
N ALA A 72 -2.86 -0.48 -5.86
CA ALA A 72 -1.92 -0.66 -4.75
C ALA A 72 -2.42 -1.74 -3.78
N ALA A 73 -3.69 -1.72 -3.39
CA ALA A 73 -4.28 -2.70 -2.48
C ALA A 73 -4.11 -4.15 -2.98
N LYS A 74 -4.29 -4.39 -4.28
CA LYS A 74 -4.05 -5.72 -4.89
C LYS A 74 -2.60 -6.20 -4.75
N GLU A 75 -1.62 -5.30 -4.93
CA GLU A 75 -0.22 -5.68 -4.75
C GLU A 75 0.13 -5.91 -3.27
N PHE A 76 -0.49 -5.18 -2.35
CA PHE A 76 -0.34 -5.44 -0.92
C PHE A 76 -0.96 -6.78 -0.50
N LEU A 77 -2.10 -7.19 -1.06
CA LEU A 77 -2.67 -8.53 -0.81
C LEU A 77 -1.71 -9.64 -1.21
N LYS A 78 -1.13 -9.57 -2.43
CA LYS A 78 -0.11 -10.54 -2.85
C LYS A 78 1.11 -10.58 -1.92
N LEU A 79 1.47 -9.43 -1.36
CA LEU A 79 2.58 -9.37 -0.42
C LEU A 79 2.21 -9.98 0.94
N LEU A 80 0.96 -9.84 1.38
CA LEU A 80 0.45 -10.53 2.57
C LEU A 80 0.45 -12.04 2.39
N ASP A 81 -0.01 -12.56 1.23
CA ASP A 81 0.01 -14.00 0.93
C ASP A 81 1.46 -14.55 1.01
N ASN A 82 2.43 -13.81 0.45
CA ASN A 82 3.84 -14.19 0.54
C ASN A 82 4.35 -14.14 2.00
N LEU A 83 3.91 -13.14 2.78
CA LEU A 83 4.31 -13.00 4.18
C LEU A 83 3.77 -14.16 5.03
N GLU A 84 2.51 -14.58 4.80
CA GLU A 84 1.88 -15.73 5.44
C GLU A 84 2.63 -17.03 5.11
N SER A 85 2.86 -17.31 3.82
CA SER A 85 3.60 -18.50 3.38
C SER A 85 5.01 -18.57 4.00
N ASN A 86 5.68 -17.42 4.08
CA ASN A 86 7.00 -17.34 4.73
C ASN A 86 6.92 -17.56 6.26
N ALA A 87 5.82 -17.17 6.90
CA ALA A 87 5.60 -17.36 8.32
C ALA A 87 5.29 -18.83 8.63
N GLU A 88 4.44 -19.47 7.85
CA GLU A 88 4.13 -20.90 7.91
C GLU A 88 5.39 -21.75 7.78
N TYR A 89 6.24 -21.43 6.79
CA TYR A 89 7.52 -22.14 6.62
C TYR A 89 8.43 -22.06 7.84
N LYS A 90 8.34 -21.00 8.63
CA LYS A 90 9.08 -20.85 9.90
C LYS A 90 8.33 -21.38 11.12
N GLY A 91 7.14 -21.94 10.95
CA GLY A 91 6.32 -22.44 12.06
C GLY A 91 5.82 -21.36 13.01
N MET A 92 5.62 -20.14 12.50
CA MET A 92 5.09 -19.02 13.29
C MET A 92 3.56 -19.11 13.37
N ASP A 93 2.99 -18.68 14.50
CA ASP A 93 1.55 -18.60 14.71
C ASP A 93 0.96 -17.42 13.93
N LEU A 94 0.16 -17.70 12.90
CA LEU A 94 -0.44 -16.69 12.02
C LEU A 94 -1.39 -15.75 12.75
N ASP A 95 -2.17 -16.26 13.71
CA ASP A 95 -3.17 -15.49 14.46
C ASP A 95 -2.52 -14.40 15.32
N ARG A 96 -1.28 -14.63 15.76
CA ARG A 96 -0.51 -13.70 16.58
C ARG A 96 0.37 -12.75 15.78
N LEU A 97 0.44 -12.93 14.46
CA LEU A 97 1.25 -12.09 13.60
C LEU A 97 0.67 -10.68 13.45
N ARG A 98 1.49 -9.67 13.75
CA ARG A 98 1.16 -8.25 13.56
C ARG A 98 2.17 -7.58 12.65
N ILE A 99 1.69 -6.72 11.79
CA ILE A 99 2.52 -5.90 10.89
C ILE A 99 3.18 -4.79 11.70
N VAL A 100 4.46 -4.96 12.01
CA VAL A 100 5.24 -3.97 12.77
C VAL A 100 5.71 -2.84 11.85
N SER A 101 6.14 -3.18 10.64
CA SER A 101 6.66 -2.21 9.68
C SER A 101 6.11 -2.46 8.30
N ALA A 102 5.68 -1.39 7.64
CA ALA A 102 5.26 -1.36 6.25
C ALA A 102 5.98 -0.17 5.59
N VAL A 103 6.92 -0.46 4.70
CA VAL A 103 7.80 0.54 4.10
C VAL A 103 7.61 0.53 2.58
N VAL A 104 7.64 1.73 2.01
CA VAL A 104 7.50 1.93 0.56
C VAL A 104 8.66 2.79 0.08
N HIS A 105 9.43 2.24 -0.84
CA HIS A 105 10.55 2.92 -1.47
C HIS A 105 10.25 3.18 -2.95
N ARG A 106 10.83 4.26 -3.47
CA ARG A 106 10.85 4.53 -4.90
C ARG A 106 11.92 3.67 -5.56
N GLY A 107 11.56 3.04 -6.66
CA GLY A 107 12.45 2.27 -7.50
C GLY A 107 12.87 3.01 -8.76
N THR A 108 13.03 2.28 -9.84
CA THR A 108 13.44 2.79 -11.14
C THR A 108 12.46 3.84 -11.68
N LYS A 109 12.99 4.94 -12.20
CA LYS A 109 12.21 5.96 -12.89
C LYS A 109 12.07 5.61 -14.36
N LEU A 110 10.83 5.70 -14.85
CA LEU A 110 10.50 5.52 -16.28
C LEU A 110 10.30 6.91 -16.88
N GLU A 111 11.33 7.39 -17.55
CA GLU A 111 11.30 8.71 -18.19
C GLU A 111 10.55 8.66 -19.51
N ARG A 112 9.57 9.54 -19.67
CA ARG A 112 8.76 9.72 -20.86
C ARG A 112 8.53 11.19 -21.09
N PHE A 113 8.13 11.55 -22.30
CA PHE A 113 7.81 12.90 -22.68
C PHE A 113 6.39 12.98 -23.22
N THR A 114 5.71 14.07 -22.92
CA THR A 114 4.40 14.40 -23.49
C THR A 114 4.59 15.57 -24.47
N PRO A 115 4.19 15.43 -25.75
CA PRO A 115 4.23 16.53 -26.71
C PRO A 115 3.36 17.71 -26.24
N ARG A 116 3.85 18.91 -26.45
CA ARG A 116 3.16 20.16 -26.11
C ARG A 116 3.16 21.10 -27.33
N ALA A 117 2.48 22.24 -27.18
CA ALA A 117 2.40 23.26 -28.24
C ALA A 117 3.78 23.78 -28.67
N MET A 118 3.89 24.23 -29.89
CA MET A 118 5.10 24.83 -30.49
C MET A 118 6.32 23.92 -30.52
N GLY A 119 6.13 22.60 -30.77
CA GLY A 119 7.22 21.62 -30.86
C GLY A 119 7.96 21.33 -29.52
N ARG A 120 7.43 21.80 -28.40
CA ARG A 120 8.00 21.52 -27.08
C ARG A 120 7.52 20.18 -26.55
N ALA A 121 8.24 19.63 -25.57
CA ALA A 121 7.86 18.44 -24.83
C ALA A 121 7.98 18.70 -23.32
N SER A 122 7.07 18.10 -22.55
CA SER A 122 7.13 18.12 -21.08
C SER A 122 7.49 16.74 -20.57
N PRO A 123 8.35 16.61 -19.55
CA PRO A 123 8.69 15.32 -18.97
C PRO A 123 7.45 14.69 -18.29
N LYS A 124 7.27 13.38 -18.51
CA LYS A 124 6.26 12.55 -17.84
C LYS A 124 6.96 11.37 -17.20
N ILE A 125 7.29 11.51 -15.93
CA ILE A 125 8.06 10.51 -15.19
C ILE A 125 7.11 9.55 -14.47
N GLY A 126 7.22 8.25 -14.76
CA GLY A 126 6.64 7.16 -13.98
C GLY A 126 7.68 6.64 -12.98
N GLU A 127 7.24 6.20 -11.81
CA GLU A 127 8.12 5.60 -10.82
C GLU A 127 7.64 4.19 -10.51
N LEU A 128 8.57 3.23 -10.48
CA LEU A 128 8.34 1.91 -9.93
C LEU A 128 8.49 1.96 -8.41
N VAL A 129 7.90 1.00 -7.71
CA VAL A 129 7.83 1.01 -6.26
C VAL A 129 8.31 -0.33 -5.71
N HIS A 130 9.06 -0.28 -4.62
CA HIS A 130 9.35 -1.42 -3.76
C HIS A 130 8.51 -1.33 -2.50
N ILE A 131 7.94 -2.46 -2.08
CA ILE A 131 7.15 -2.55 -0.85
C ILE A 131 7.79 -3.62 0.03
N GLU A 132 7.98 -3.31 1.29
CA GLU A 132 8.47 -4.25 2.30
C GLU A 132 7.52 -4.29 3.48
N LEU A 133 7.16 -5.49 3.89
CA LEU A 133 6.40 -5.73 5.11
C LEU A 133 7.24 -6.55 6.08
N VAL A 134 7.19 -6.17 7.35
CA VAL A 134 7.77 -6.92 8.46
C VAL A 134 6.67 -7.20 9.46
N ALA A 135 6.45 -8.48 9.76
CA ALA A 135 5.56 -8.91 10.82
C ALA A 135 6.34 -9.59 11.93
N LYS A 136 5.81 -9.47 13.13
CA LYS A 136 6.32 -10.10 14.35
C LYS A 136 5.16 -10.74 15.11
N GLU A 137 5.41 -11.87 15.76
CA GLU A 137 4.47 -12.40 16.73
C GLU A 137 4.33 -11.43 17.91
N GLY A 138 3.07 -11.06 18.20
CA GLY A 138 2.78 -10.30 19.40
C GLY A 138 2.94 -11.16 20.63
N LEU A 139 3.45 -10.59 21.72
CA LEU A 139 3.30 -11.19 23.03
C LEU A 139 1.81 -11.32 23.35
N ALA A 140 1.41 -12.43 23.91
CA ALA A 140 0.05 -12.70 24.37
C ALA A 140 -0.38 -11.68 25.41
#